data_23a1943d09650abe67ea5e86e317f164
#
_entry.id   23a1943d09650abe67ea5e86e317f164
#
_cell.length_a   1.000
_cell.length_b   1.000
_cell.length_c   1.000
_cell.angle_alpha   90.00
_cell.angle_beta   90.00
_cell.angle_gamma   90.00
#
_symmetry.space_group_name_H-M   'P 1'
#
loop_
_entity.id
_entity.type
_entity.pdbx_description
1 polymer ?
#
loop_
_entity_poly.entity_id
_entity_poly.type
_entity_poly.pdbx_seq_one_letter_code
_entity_poly.pdbx_strand_id
1 'polypeptide(L)'
;MKTQTRAVGGQRAKETLLSLRHNKKFGLILILLVEIILVSAMEPVFLSSGNLINVLRQLSVNGIMAVGMTFVILTGGIDISAGIMISVSGVIAGSVLAKWPDMWLGAVLAALGVCAVFGAINGVLVGVFDLPAFIATMSTQAIGRGFALLYSEGRPFSIASPEFLAMGKGSVGVIPVPVILMLATCLIGAGVLNQT
;
A
#
# COMPACT_ATOMS: atom_id res chain seq x y z
N MET A 1 -26.44 -46.43 -25.72
CA MET A 1 -26.10 -45.00 -25.94
C MET A 1 -25.68 -44.20 -24.67
N LYS A 2 -25.58 -44.81 -23.48
CA LYS A 2 -25.23 -44.11 -22.22
C LYS A 2 -23.74 -44.22 -21.81
N THR A 3 -22.94 -45.02 -22.52
CA THR A 3 -21.54 -45.27 -22.10
C THR A 3 -20.49 -44.32 -22.73
N GLN A 4 -20.81 -43.67 -23.83
CA GLN A 4 -19.89 -42.75 -24.52
C GLN A 4 -19.86 -41.35 -23.89
N THR A 5 -20.94 -40.90 -23.28
CA THR A 5 -21.03 -39.56 -22.66
C THR A 5 -20.19 -39.42 -21.37
N ARG A 6 -19.94 -40.51 -20.65
CA ARG A 6 -19.11 -40.53 -19.43
C ARG A 6 -17.60 -40.46 -19.72
N ALA A 7 -17.16 -41.02 -20.84
CA ALA A 7 -15.74 -41.00 -21.24
C ALA A 7 -15.28 -39.62 -21.68
N VAL A 8 -16.14 -38.89 -22.40
CA VAL A 8 -15.84 -37.52 -22.90
C VAL A 8 -15.74 -36.50 -21.76
N GLY A 9 -16.55 -36.66 -20.71
CA GLY A 9 -16.49 -35.80 -19.51
C GLY A 9 -15.17 -35.95 -18.71
N GLY A 10 -14.68 -37.19 -18.58
CA GLY A 10 -13.44 -37.50 -17.88
C GLY A 10 -12.18 -37.03 -18.62
N GLN A 11 -12.20 -37.06 -19.96
CA GLN A 11 -11.07 -36.56 -20.77
C GLN A 11 -11.02 -35.03 -20.73
N ARG A 12 -12.14 -34.32 -20.88
CA ARG A 12 -12.18 -32.86 -20.75
C ARG A 12 -11.75 -32.37 -19.38
N ALA A 13 -12.16 -33.05 -18.29
CA ALA A 13 -11.74 -32.73 -16.93
C ALA A 13 -10.22 -32.92 -16.76
N LYS A 14 -9.63 -34.00 -17.31
CA LYS A 14 -8.19 -34.23 -17.30
C LYS A 14 -7.41 -33.19 -18.10
N GLU A 15 -7.90 -32.82 -19.27
CA GLU A 15 -7.27 -31.80 -20.11
C GLU A 15 -7.34 -30.41 -19.45
N THR A 16 -8.47 -30.08 -18.82
CA THR A 16 -8.61 -28.85 -18.03
C THR A 16 -7.67 -28.84 -16.82
N LEU A 17 -7.54 -29.94 -16.09
CA LEU A 17 -6.61 -30.08 -14.98
C LEU A 17 -5.14 -30.00 -15.44
N LEU A 18 -4.80 -30.58 -16.58
CA LEU A 18 -3.45 -30.50 -17.17
C LEU A 18 -3.13 -29.09 -17.66
N SER A 19 -4.08 -28.37 -18.25
CA SER A 19 -3.92 -26.98 -18.66
C SER A 19 -3.78 -26.04 -17.46
N LEU A 20 -4.50 -26.29 -16.37
CA LEU A 20 -4.36 -25.56 -15.12
C LEU A 20 -2.97 -25.77 -14.48
N ARG A 21 -2.43 -26.99 -14.56
CA ARG A 21 -1.09 -27.32 -14.02
C ARG A 21 0.05 -26.61 -14.77
N HIS A 22 -0.11 -26.26 -16.04
CA HIS A 22 0.86 -25.49 -16.83
C HIS A 22 0.74 -23.97 -16.64
N ASN A 23 -0.32 -23.51 -16.01
CA ASN A 23 -0.51 -22.09 -15.74
C ASN A 23 0.23 -21.71 -14.45
N LYS A 24 1.34 -20.95 -14.58
CA LYS A 24 2.12 -20.46 -13.42
C LYS A 24 1.26 -19.76 -12.36
N LYS A 25 0.16 -19.13 -12.78
CA LYS A 25 -0.79 -18.44 -11.88
C LYS A 25 -1.56 -19.44 -11.00
N PHE A 26 -1.82 -20.67 -11.50
CA PHE A 26 -2.55 -21.68 -10.73
C PHE A 26 -1.77 -22.13 -9.48
N GLY A 27 -0.46 -22.34 -9.63
CA GLY A 27 0.41 -22.68 -8.50
C GLY A 27 0.41 -21.61 -7.41
N LEU A 28 0.46 -20.34 -7.81
CA LEU A 28 0.40 -19.21 -6.86
C LEU A 28 -0.95 -19.15 -6.12
N ILE A 29 -2.07 -19.33 -6.84
CA ILE A 29 -3.40 -19.36 -6.23
C ILE A 29 -3.54 -20.54 -5.26
N LEU A 30 -3.01 -21.70 -5.63
CA LEU A 30 -3.06 -22.89 -4.77
C LEU A 30 -2.26 -22.68 -3.47
N ILE A 31 -1.05 -22.12 -3.57
CA ILE A 31 -0.22 -21.80 -2.40
C ILE A 31 -0.98 -20.82 -1.49
N LEU A 32 -1.54 -19.74 -2.06
CA LEU A 32 -2.31 -18.76 -1.30
C LEU A 32 -3.52 -19.39 -0.59
N LEU A 33 -4.25 -20.28 -1.28
CA LEU A 33 -5.40 -20.97 -0.67
C LEU A 33 -4.97 -21.89 0.47
N VAL A 34 -3.88 -22.65 0.29
CA VAL A 34 -3.32 -23.50 1.34
C VAL A 34 -2.90 -22.66 2.55
N GLU A 35 -2.23 -21.53 2.33
CA GLU A 35 -1.83 -20.61 3.39
C GLU A 35 -3.04 -20.07 4.16
N ILE A 36 -4.08 -19.59 3.45
CA ILE A 36 -5.32 -19.10 4.07
C ILE A 36 -5.98 -20.20 4.91
N ILE A 37 -6.06 -21.44 4.41
CA ILE A 37 -6.66 -22.56 5.13
C ILE A 37 -5.84 -22.89 6.38
N LEU A 38 -4.52 -22.99 6.26
CA LEU A 38 -3.64 -23.30 7.39
C LEU A 38 -3.74 -22.24 8.49
N VAL A 39 -3.63 -20.96 8.12
CA VAL A 39 -3.71 -19.85 9.08
C VAL A 39 -5.09 -19.77 9.72
N SER A 40 -6.17 -19.99 8.94
CA SER A 40 -7.55 -20.00 9.48
C SER A 40 -7.79 -21.17 10.45
N ALA A 41 -7.13 -22.30 10.24
CA ALA A 41 -7.24 -23.46 11.14
C ALA A 41 -6.46 -23.25 12.45
N MET A 42 -5.36 -22.49 12.40
CA MET A 42 -4.53 -22.19 13.58
C MET A 42 -5.07 -21.01 14.39
N GLU A 43 -5.63 -20.00 13.72
CA GLU A 43 -6.11 -18.76 14.32
C GLU A 43 -7.55 -18.45 13.88
N PRO A 44 -8.57 -18.80 14.67
CA PRO A 44 -9.99 -18.57 14.32
C PRO A 44 -10.34 -17.09 14.08
N VAL A 45 -9.54 -16.16 14.64
CA VAL A 45 -9.72 -14.72 14.46
C VAL A 45 -9.33 -14.27 13.05
N PHE A 46 -8.57 -15.08 12.32
CA PHE A 46 -8.02 -14.71 10.99
C PHE A 46 -9.11 -14.29 9.99
N LEU A 47 -10.20 -15.03 9.88
CA LEU A 47 -11.33 -14.74 9.01
C LEU A 47 -12.44 -13.90 9.68
N SER A 48 -12.20 -13.38 10.88
CA SER A 48 -13.18 -12.52 11.55
C SER A 48 -13.37 -11.21 10.77
N SER A 49 -14.57 -10.64 10.84
CA SER A 49 -14.90 -9.37 10.19
C SER A 49 -13.96 -8.23 10.65
N GLY A 50 -13.59 -8.22 11.93
CA GLY A 50 -12.64 -7.24 12.47
C GLY A 50 -11.26 -7.33 11.83
N ASN A 51 -10.73 -8.55 11.68
CA ASN A 51 -9.44 -8.74 11.04
C ASN A 51 -9.49 -8.44 9.54
N LEU A 52 -10.55 -8.83 8.84
CA LEU A 52 -10.72 -8.50 7.42
C LEU A 52 -10.76 -6.99 7.19
N ILE A 53 -11.43 -6.23 8.06
CA ILE A 53 -11.43 -4.76 8.02
C ILE A 53 -10.02 -4.21 8.24
N ASN A 54 -9.23 -4.78 9.17
CA ASN A 54 -7.85 -4.37 9.39
C ASN A 54 -6.95 -4.66 8.19
N VAL A 55 -7.13 -5.82 7.54
CA VAL A 55 -6.43 -6.16 6.29
C VAL A 55 -6.78 -5.16 5.18
N LEU A 56 -8.05 -4.79 5.03
CA LEU A 56 -8.48 -3.77 4.06
C LEU A 56 -7.84 -2.41 4.33
N ARG A 57 -7.70 -1.99 5.60
CA ARG A 57 -6.99 -0.75 5.97
C ARG A 57 -5.52 -0.80 5.55
N GLN A 58 -4.82 -1.90 5.82
CA GLN A 58 -3.41 -2.07 5.44
C GLN A 58 -3.24 -2.09 3.92
N LEU A 59 -4.10 -2.82 3.22
CA LEU A 59 -4.12 -2.85 1.75
C LEU A 59 -4.35 -1.47 1.15
N SER A 60 -5.15 -0.62 1.80
CA SER A 60 -5.43 0.73 1.31
C SER A 60 -4.19 1.61 1.32
N VAL A 61 -3.36 1.54 2.36
CA VAL A 61 -2.09 2.27 2.41
C VAL A 61 -1.16 1.83 1.28
N ASN A 62 -1.01 0.52 1.11
CA ASN A 62 -0.20 -0.04 0.02
C ASN A 62 -0.77 0.32 -1.36
N GLY A 63 -2.10 0.36 -1.50
CA GLY A 63 -2.77 0.75 -2.73
C GLY A 63 -2.51 2.21 -3.12
N ILE A 64 -2.55 3.14 -2.16
CA ILE A 64 -2.21 4.55 -2.39
C ILE A 64 -0.75 4.67 -2.84
N MET A 65 0.17 3.97 -2.17
CA MET A 65 1.58 3.96 -2.59
C MET A 65 1.77 3.38 -3.98
N ALA A 66 1.04 2.30 -4.33
CA ALA A 66 1.13 1.67 -5.64
C ALA A 66 0.70 2.61 -6.76
N VAL A 67 -0.28 3.48 -6.55
CA VAL A 67 -0.65 4.53 -7.52
C VAL A 67 0.53 5.48 -7.75
N GLY A 68 1.15 5.99 -6.69
CA GLY A 68 2.35 6.84 -6.81
C GLY A 68 3.51 6.13 -7.52
N MET A 69 3.78 4.87 -7.16
CA MET A 69 4.82 4.05 -7.79
C MET A 69 4.55 3.80 -9.28
N THR A 70 3.29 3.73 -9.70
CA THR A 70 2.94 3.58 -11.11
C THR A 70 3.48 4.75 -11.95
N PHE A 71 3.36 5.99 -11.47
CA PHE A 71 3.91 7.15 -12.16
C PHE A 71 5.45 7.09 -12.26
N VAL A 72 6.11 6.69 -11.17
CA VAL A 72 7.58 6.54 -11.16
C VAL A 72 8.03 5.46 -12.15
N ILE A 73 7.35 4.31 -12.18
CA ILE A 73 7.69 3.21 -13.10
C ILE A 73 7.46 3.61 -14.56
N LEU A 74 6.41 4.38 -14.85
CA LEU A 74 6.13 4.87 -16.21
C LEU A 74 7.21 5.82 -16.73
N THR A 75 7.91 6.55 -15.84
CA THR A 75 9.08 7.36 -16.21
C THR A 75 10.38 6.54 -16.28
N GLY A 76 10.32 5.22 -16.11
CA GLY A 76 11.49 4.33 -16.12
C GLY A 76 12.30 4.35 -14.81
N GLY A 77 11.80 5.00 -13.75
CA GLY A 77 12.45 5.08 -12.44
C GLY A 77 12.05 3.96 -11.50
N ILE A 78 12.83 3.81 -10.41
CA ILE A 78 12.50 3.00 -9.25
C ILE A 78 12.65 3.88 -8.02
N ASP A 79 11.58 4.04 -7.23
CA ASP A 79 11.62 4.81 -5.98
C ASP A 79 11.56 3.88 -4.77
N ILE A 80 12.72 3.70 -4.12
CA ILE A 80 12.83 2.90 -2.89
C ILE A 80 12.46 3.73 -1.65
N SER A 81 12.46 5.06 -1.77
CA SER A 81 12.19 5.95 -0.64
C SER A 81 10.71 5.98 -0.23
N ALA A 82 9.78 5.54 -1.09
CA ALA A 82 8.35 5.58 -0.82
C ALA A 82 7.95 4.94 0.53
N GLY A 83 8.57 3.81 0.89
CA GLY A 83 8.29 3.12 2.16
C GLY A 83 8.67 3.94 3.40
N ILE A 84 9.80 4.66 3.38
CA ILE A 84 10.23 5.48 4.53
C ILE A 84 9.40 6.76 4.65
N MET A 85 8.79 7.23 3.57
CA MET A 85 7.93 8.42 3.60
C MET A 85 6.71 8.22 4.50
N ILE A 86 6.23 7.00 4.69
CA ILE A 86 5.18 6.68 5.68
C ILE A 86 5.68 7.03 7.09
N SER A 87 6.91 6.66 7.44
CA SER A 87 7.47 6.95 8.76
C SER A 87 7.74 8.45 8.93
N VAL A 88 8.31 9.09 7.92
CA VAL A 88 8.59 10.54 7.93
C VAL A 88 7.29 11.34 8.07
N SER A 89 6.28 11.04 7.28
CA SER A 89 4.97 11.70 7.34
C SER A 89 4.29 11.49 8.71
N GLY A 90 4.36 10.26 9.23
CA GLY A 90 3.81 9.91 10.54
C GLY A 90 4.48 10.65 11.69
N VAL A 91 5.80 10.77 11.66
CA VAL A 91 6.59 11.52 12.68
C VAL A 91 6.26 13.01 12.63
N ILE A 92 6.18 13.61 11.44
CA ILE A 92 5.82 15.03 11.29
C ILE A 92 4.39 15.28 11.73
N ALA A 93 3.42 14.50 11.25
CA ALA A 93 2.03 14.65 11.68
C ALA A 93 1.88 14.47 13.20
N GLY A 94 2.53 13.43 13.76
CA GLY A 94 2.51 13.16 15.19
C GLY A 94 3.09 14.29 16.01
N SER A 95 4.19 14.91 15.56
CA SER A 95 4.83 16.03 16.25
C SER A 95 3.96 17.29 16.27
N VAL A 96 3.25 17.58 15.17
CA VAL A 96 2.30 18.69 15.11
C VAL A 96 1.15 18.46 16.07
N LEU A 97 0.54 17.27 16.03
CA LEU A 97 -0.60 16.92 16.88
C LEU A 97 -0.25 16.80 18.37
N ALA A 98 0.98 16.44 18.70
CA ALA A 98 1.45 16.42 20.08
C ALA A 98 1.51 17.83 20.69
N LYS A 99 1.78 18.86 19.87
CA LYS A 99 1.81 20.26 20.29
C LYS A 99 0.45 20.96 20.17
N TRP A 100 -0.29 20.64 19.11
CA TRP A 100 -1.57 21.27 18.73
C TRP A 100 -2.58 20.19 18.33
N PRO A 101 -3.27 19.54 19.27
CA PRO A 101 -4.17 18.42 19.00
C PRO A 101 -5.30 18.74 18.02
N ASP A 102 -5.77 20.00 17.99
CA ASP A 102 -6.87 20.44 17.13
C ASP A 102 -6.42 20.79 15.70
N MET A 103 -5.10 20.86 15.45
CA MET A 103 -4.55 21.22 14.11
C MET A 103 -4.40 19.99 13.20
N TRP A 104 -5.41 19.12 13.14
CA TRP A 104 -5.34 17.90 12.33
C TRP A 104 -5.07 18.17 10.83
N LEU A 105 -5.70 19.19 10.26
CA LEU A 105 -5.46 19.58 8.87
C LEU A 105 -4.04 20.11 8.65
N GLY A 106 -3.54 20.92 9.59
CA GLY A 106 -2.15 21.39 9.59
C GLY A 106 -1.15 20.24 9.66
N ALA A 107 -1.42 19.21 10.47
CA ALA A 107 -0.60 18.00 10.55
C ALA A 107 -0.56 17.24 9.22
N VAL A 108 -1.71 17.09 8.56
CA VAL A 108 -1.79 16.46 7.22
C VAL A 108 -1.00 17.26 6.20
N LEU A 109 -1.19 18.57 6.15
CA LEU A 109 -0.49 19.45 5.20
C LEU A 109 1.03 19.46 5.44
N ALA A 110 1.47 19.47 6.69
CA ALA A 110 2.88 19.41 7.05
C ALA A 110 3.50 18.07 6.60
N ALA A 111 2.81 16.95 6.84
CA ALA A 111 3.24 15.63 6.41
C ALA A 111 3.35 15.53 4.89
N LEU A 112 2.33 16.01 4.15
CA LEU A 112 2.36 16.06 2.68
C LEU A 112 3.48 16.97 2.17
N GLY A 113 3.68 18.14 2.80
CA GLY A 113 4.74 19.07 2.45
C GLY A 113 6.13 18.47 2.56
N VAL A 114 6.42 17.76 3.67
CA VAL A 114 7.72 17.09 3.85
C VAL A 114 7.90 15.98 2.81
N CYS A 115 6.89 15.16 2.54
CA CYS A 115 6.96 14.13 1.50
C CYS A 115 7.19 14.76 0.11
N ALA A 116 6.53 15.88 -0.20
CA ALA A 116 6.74 16.63 -1.45
C ALA A 116 8.18 17.15 -1.58
N VAL A 117 8.79 17.64 -0.49
CA VAL A 117 10.20 18.07 -0.47
C VAL A 117 11.13 16.90 -0.78
N PHE A 118 10.94 15.75 -0.13
CA PHE A 118 11.75 14.55 -0.43
C PHE A 118 11.56 14.09 -1.88
N GLY A 119 10.32 14.10 -2.38
CA GLY A 119 10.03 13.78 -3.78
C GLY A 119 10.67 14.76 -4.76
N ALA A 120 10.65 16.06 -4.45
CA ALA A 120 11.30 17.08 -5.26
C ALA A 120 12.84 16.91 -5.27
N ILE A 121 13.45 16.56 -4.12
CA ILE A 121 14.89 16.25 -4.06
C ILE A 121 15.19 15.07 -4.97
N ASN A 122 14.45 13.97 -4.88
CA ASN A 122 14.63 12.82 -5.76
C ASN A 122 14.47 13.21 -7.24
N GLY A 123 13.43 13.99 -7.55
CA GLY A 123 13.19 14.48 -8.91
C GLY A 123 14.33 15.30 -9.47
N VAL A 124 14.92 16.19 -8.67
CA VAL A 124 16.10 16.99 -9.05
C VAL A 124 17.34 16.11 -9.22
N LEU A 125 17.60 15.19 -8.30
CA LEU A 125 18.75 14.28 -8.38
C LEU A 125 18.69 13.41 -9.64
N VAL A 126 17.52 12.91 -9.99
CA VAL A 126 17.36 12.05 -11.17
C VAL A 126 17.21 12.86 -12.46
N GLY A 127 16.39 13.92 -12.46
CA GLY A 127 16.04 14.63 -13.68
C GLY A 127 17.00 15.73 -14.10
N VAL A 128 17.76 16.32 -13.13
CA VAL A 128 18.70 17.41 -13.41
C VAL A 128 20.14 16.92 -13.36
N PHE A 129 20.47 16.07 -12.37
CA PHE A 129 21.83 15.55 -12.18
C PHE A 129 22.07 14.20 -12.84
N ASP A 130 21.09 13.64 -13.56
CA ASP A 130 21.17 12.35 -14.26
C ASP A 130 21.62 11.18 -13.36
N LEU A 131 21.35 11.27 -12.05
CA LEU A 131 21.66 10.17 -11.15
C LEU A 131 20.71 9.00 -11.37
N PRO A 132 21.21 7.74 -11.33
CA PRO A 132 20.33 6.58 -11.37
C PRO A 132 19.28 6.65 -10.26
N ALA A 133 17.98 6.51 -10.61
CA ALA A 133 16.85 6.67 -9.68
C ALA A 133 17.00 5.78 -8.44
N PHE A 134 17.49 4.55 -8.61
CA PHE A 134 17.76 3.62 -7.52
C PHE A 134 18.76 4.20 -6.49
N ILE A 135 19.87 4.81 -6.96
CA ILE A 135 20.91 5.37 -6.07
C ILE A 135 20.36 6.59 -5.33
N ALA A 136 19.69 7.50 -6.04
CA ALA A 136 19.10 8.70 -5.46
C ALA A 136 18.08 8.35 -4.38
N THR A 137 17.12 7.47 -4.70
CA THR A 137 16.02 7.11 -3.78
C THR A 137 16.48 6.23 -2.61
N MET A 138 17.51 5.39 -2.79
CA MET A 138 18.12 4.65 -1.68
C MET A 138 18.84 5.58 -0.71
N SER A 139 19.51 6.61 -1.22
CA SER A 139 20.18 7.61 -0.37
C SER A 139 19.15 8.43 0.42
N THR A 140 18.08 8.89 -0.23
CA THR A 140 17.00 9.63 0.44
C THR A 140 16.20 8.75 1.42
N GLN A 141 16.08 7.44 1.17
CA GLN A 141 15.54 6.49 2.12
C GLN A 141 16.39 6.43 3.41
N ALA A 142 17.72 6.35 3.28
CA ALA A 142 18.61 6.33 4.43
C ALA A 142 18.53 7.64 5.23
N ILE A 143 18.53 8.79 4.53
CA ILE A 143 18.37 10.11 5.15
C ILE A 143 17.01 10.22 5.85
N GLY A 144 15.92 9.81 5.19
CA GLY A 144 14.58 9.83 5.78
C GLY A 144 14.48 8.98 7.05
N ARG A 145 15.15 7.81 7.06
CA ARG A 145 15.22 6.96 8.26
C ARG A 145 15.96 7.65 9.40
N GLY A 146 17.12 8.23 9.14
CA GLY A 146 17.89 9.00 10.12
C GLY A 146 17.09 10.18 10.64
N PHE A 147 16.46 10.94 9.74
CA PHE A 147 15.60 12.06 10.10
C PHE A 147 14.43 11.62 11.02
N ALA A 148 13.70 10.59 10.64
CA ALA A 148 12.56 10.10 11.43
C ALA A 148 12.99 9.67 12.84
N LEU A 149 14.11 8.95 12.98
CA LEU A 149 14.64 8.48 14.25
C LEU A 149 15.14 9.64 15.14
N LEU A 150 15.92 10.55 14.57
CA LEU A 150 16.46 11.70 15.31
C LEU A 150 15.34 12.65 15.77
N TYR A 151 14.40 12.94 14.88
CA TYR A 151 13.32 13.87 15.16
C TYR A 151 12.33 13.33 16.20
N SER A 152 12.06 12.03 16.20
CA SER A 152 11.19 11.38 17.18
C SER A 152 11.92 10.93 18.44
N GLU A 153 13.25 11.06 18.52
CA GLU A 153 14.09 10.45 19.56
C GLU A 153 13.85 8.94 19.70
N GLY A 154 13.46 8.28 18.61
CA GLY A 154 13.09 6.87 18.59
C GLY A 154 11.80 6.54 19.35
N ARG A 155 10.98 7.53 19.72
CA ARG A 155 9.74 7.34 20.48
C ARG A 155 8.51 7.57 19.60
N PRO A 156 7.42 6.81 19.79
CA PRO A 156 6.17 7.07 19.12
C PRO A 156 5.47 8.31 19.67
N PHE A 157 4.86 9.11 18.80
CA PHE A 157 3.98 10.20 19.22
C PHE A 157 2.60 9.65 19.59
N SER A 158 2.05 10.10 20.72
CA SER A 158 0.66 9.82 21.07
C SER A 158 -0.25 10.83 20.39
N ILE A 159 -1.17 10.32 19.57
CA ILE A 159 -2.11 11.14 18.80
C ILE A 159 -3.46 11.08 19.50
N ALA A 160 -3.92 12.23 19.99
CA ALA A 160 -5.21 12.37 20.68
C ALA A 160 -6.32 13.02 19.82
N SER A 161 -6.00 13.53 18.60
CA SER A 161 -6.97 14.16 17.70
C SER A 161 -7.99 13.15 17.17
N PRO A 162 -9.29 13.27 17.50
CA PRO A 162 -10.33 12.36 17.01
C PRO A 162 -10.48 12.42 15.48
N GLU A 163 -10.38 13.62 14.90
CA GLU A 163 -10.52 13.85 13.46
C GLU A 163 -9.41 13.17 12.69
N PHE A 164 -8.17 13.31 13.16
CA PHE A 164 -7.02 12.63 12.54
C PHE A 164 -7.13 11.11 12.67
N LEU A 165 -7.52 10.61 13.83
CA LEU A 165 -7.73 9.18 14.06
C LEU A 165 -8.87 8.64 13.19
N ALA A 166 -9.91 9.43 12.94
CA ALA A 166 -11.03 9.03 12.07
C ALA A 166 -10.56 8.80 10.61
N MET A 167 -9.54 9.53 10.12
CA MET A 167 -8.98 9.31 8.79
C MET A 167 -8.32 7.93 8.65
N GLY A 168 -7.63 7.46 9.70
CA GLY A 168 -6.93 6.16 9.67
C GLY A 168 -7.77 4.99 10.19
N LYS A 169 -8.57 5.21 11.24
CA LYS A 169 -9.32 4.16 11.94
C LYS A 169 -10.84 4.24 11.72
N GLY A 170 -11.35 5.36 11.21
CA GLY A 170 -12.76 5.57 10.98
C GLY A 170 -13.33 4.67 9.90
N SER A 171 -14.67 4.59 9.87
CA SER A 171 -15.42 3.84 8.86
C SER A 171 -16.72 4.60 8.53
N VAL A 172 -17.11 4.57 7.26
CA VAL A 172 -18.42 5.04 6.79
C VAL A 172 -19.26 3.80 6.55
N GLY A 173 -20.17 3.52 7.49
CA GLY A 173 -20.85 2.22 7.54
C GLY A 173 -19.86 1.08 7.77
N VAL A 174 -19.76 0.15 6.83
CA VAL A 174 -18.84 -1.00 6.89
C VAL A 174 -17.49 -0.71 6.22
N ILE A 175 -17.40 0.36 5.42
CA ILE A 175 -16.23 0.67 4.61
C ILE A 175 -15.24 1.55 5.40
N PRO A 176 -13.99 1.11 5.62
CA PRO A 176 -12.95 1.93 6.24
C PRO A 176 -12.64 3.20 5.43
N VAL A 177 -12.44 4.34 6.09
CA VAL A 177 -12.05 5.60 5.45
C VAL A 177 -10.79 5.45 4.58
N PRO A 178 -9.73 4.72 4.98
CA PRO A 178 -8.58 4.50 4.11
C PRO A 178 -8.90 3.85 2.76
N VAL A 179 -9.92 2.97 2.70
CA VAL A 179 -10.37 2.36 1.43
C VAL A 179 -10.97 3.42 0.51
N ILE A 180 -11.77 4.33 1.06
CA ILE A 180 -12.36 5.44 0.30
C ILE A 180 -11.26 6.34 -0.26
N LEU A 181 -10.26 6.68 0.57
CA LEU A 181 -9.10 7.47 0.14
C LEU A 181 -8.29 6.77 -0.95
N MET A 182 -8.07 5.45 -0.82
CA MET A 182 -7.40 4.65 -1.85
C MET A 182 -8.16 4.70 -3.17
N LEU A 183 -9.47 4.47 -3.15
CA LEU A 183 -10.29 4.50 -4.37
C LEU A 183 -10.28 5.90 -5.02
N ALA A 184 -10.38 6.97 -4.22
CA ALA A 184 -10.25 8.33 -4.72
C ALA A 184 -8.89 8.58 -5.37
N THR A 185 -7.80 8.13 -4.75
CA THR A 185 -6.44 8.24 -5.30
C THR A 185 -6.30 7.43 -6.60
N CYS A 186 -6.87 6.24 -6.68
CA CYS A 186 -6.89 5.43 -7.90
C CYS A 186 -7.64 6.15 -9.04
N LEU A 187 -8.79 6.75 -8.75
CA LEU A 187 -9.58 7.49 -9.75
C LEU A 187 -8.83 8.73 -10.25
N ILE A 188 -8.21 9.50 -9.35
CA ILE A 188 -7.37 10.65 -9.72
C ILE A 188 -6.19 10.18 -10.57
N GLY A 189 -5.47 9.14 -10.14
CA GLY A 189 -4.35 8.57 -10.87
C GLY A 189 -4.74 8.09 -12.27
N ALA A 190 -5.85 7.38 -12.39
CA ALA A 190 -6.38 6.94 -13.68
C ALA A 190 -6.80 8.13 -14.57
N GLY A 191 -7.40 9.17 -13.98
CA GLY A 191 -7.75 10.40 -14.69
C GLY A 191 -6.53 11.13 -15.28
N VAL A 192 -5.46 11.23 -14.50
CA VAL A 192 -4.19 11.83 -14.95
C VAL A 192 -3.57 10.99 -16.07
N LEU A 193 -3.52 9.66 -15.92
CA LEU A 193 -2.94 8.75 -16.93
C LEU A 193 -3.72 8.73 -18.26
N ASN A 194 -5.02 9.00 -18.22
CA ASN A 194 -5.83 9.06 -19.46
C ASN A 194 -5.70 10.39 -20.21
N GLN A 195 -5.09 11.41 -19.60
CA GLN A 195 -4.91 12.73 -20.21
C GLN A 195 -3.47 12.99 -20.66
N THR A 196 -2.55 12.11 -20.32
CA THR A 196 -1.14 12.13 -20.71
C THR A 196 -0.82 11.01 -21.68
#